data_c885f40aff7bd34f69c3d27038eedc9e
#
_entry.id   c885f40aff7bd34f69c3d27038eedc9e
#
_cell.length_a   1.000
_cell.length_b   1.000
_cell.length_c   1.000
_cell.angle_alpha   90.00
_cell.angle_beta   90.00
_cell.angle_gamma   90.00
#
_symmetry.space_group_name_H-M   'P 1'
#
loop_
_entity.id
_entity.type
_entity.pdbx_description
1 polymer ?
#
loop_
_entity_poly.entity_id
_entity_poly.type
_entity_poly.pdbx_seq_one_letter_code
_entity_poly.pdbx_strand_id
1 'polypeptide(L)'
;MDGQPFTYTGLSFFNAIYNPAFNKSSEERIRWLEKFQKYGINVLRVWAQWDSRRGYADTCPECTVYFTDGRLRQPHVETLKQILVDAGKQKMAVELVFFSQESWHDNIRVGPEESARAITALSKELLPYRNVMFQVWNEFDERTLDHVKTMRAADPKRLVTNSPGGAGVVYYARGQGEALDYLTPHTTRQRTGRHWEIAPKELSYLLERYGKPVVDDEPARNGTPNFGGPAEKTYPSDQMIQIYKVWRLGAYITYHHDMIQTGYGTPAVPPSGVPDPEFSPYHRAVFEFIALRDRYSR
;
A
#
# COMPACT_ATOMS: atom_id res chain seq x y z
N MET A 1 -10.63 14.37 -1.72
CA MET A 1 -11.67 13.44 -2.18
C MET A 1 -12.93 14.26 -2.43
N ASP A 2 -13.74 13.88 -3.39
CA ASP A 2 -14.97 14.61 -3.78
C ASP A 2 -14.76 16.11 -4.03
N GLY A 3 -13.67 16.43 -4.74
CA GLY A 3 -13.28 17.82 -5.06
C GLY A 3 -12.61 18.59 -3.92
N GLN A 4 -12.45 17.98 -2.74
CA GLN A 4 -11.73 18.58 -1.62
C GLN A 4 -10.28 18.09 -1.58
N PRO A 5 -9.33 18.94 -1.15
CA PRO A 5 -7.96 18.54 -0.91
C PRO A 5 -7.92 17.32 0.01
N PHE A 6 -7.13 16.32 -0.36
CA PHE A 6 -6.96 15.10 0.42
C PHE A 6 -5.50 14.92 0.80
N THR A 7 -5.23 14.92 2.08
CA THR A 7 -3.90 14.74 2.63
C THR A 7 -3.68 13.25 2.89
N TYR A 8 -2.92 12.58 2.03
CA TYR A 8 -2.68 11.14 2.13
C TYR A 8 -1.71 10.81 3.27
N THR A 9 -2.08 9.89 4.14
CA THR A 9 -1.18 9.23 5.12
C THR A 9 -1.58 7.76 5.21
N GLY A 10 -0.78 6.91 4.60
CA GLY A 10 -1.09 5.51 4.41
C GLY A 10 -0.51 4.58 5.48
N LEU A 11 -1.11 3.41 5.58
CA LEU A 11 -0.61 2.26 6.33
C LEU A 11 -0.76 1.01 5.47
N SER A 12 0.33 0.28 5.24
CA SER A 12 0.26 -1.03 4.60
C SER A 12 -0.36 -2.06 5.53
N PHE A 13 -1.41 -2.71 5.02
CA PHE A 13 -2.07 -3.82 5.70
C PHE A 13 -2.28 -4.96 4.70
N PHE A 14 -1.22 -5.72 4.45
CA PHE A 14 -1.12 -6.70 3.36
C PHE A 14 -2.30 -7.65 3.26
N ASN A 15 -2.66 -8.30 4.36
CA ASN A 15 -3.70 -9.32 4.41
C ASN A 15 -5.03 -8.81 4.98
N ALA A 16 -5.32 -7.51 4.89
CA ALA A 16 -6.52 -6.94 5.50
C ALA A 16 -7.82 -7.68 5.12
N ILE A 17 -7.95 -8.08 3.85
CA ILE A 17 -9.12 -8.81 3.34
C ILE A 17 -9.20 -10.22 3.97
N TYR A 18 -8.07 -10.82 4.29
CA TYR A 18 -7.94 -12.21 4.72
C TYR A 18 -7.68 -12.37 6.22
N ASN A 19 -7.48 -11.27 6.94
CA ASN A 19 -7.13 -11.29 8.36
C ASN A 19 -8.36 -11.59 9.23
N PRO A 20 -8.40 -12.74 9.96
CA PRO A 20 -9.57 -13.12 10.73
C PRO A 20 -9.82 -12.23 11.96
N ALA A 21 -8.76 -11.66 12.57
CA ALA A 21 -8.90 -10.78 13.70
C ALA A 21 -9.53 -9.44 13.29
N PHE A 22 -9.08 -8.87 12.16
CA PHE A 22 -9.64 -7.64 11.60
C PHE A 22 -11.09 -7.83 11.13
N ASN A 23 -11.39 -8.98 10.50
CA ASN A 23 -12.69 -9.25 9.90
C ASN A 23 -13.66 -10.01 10.82
N LYS A 24 -13.38 -10.08 12.12
CA LYS A 24 -14.24 -10.75 13.09
C LYS A 24 -15.67 -10.15 13.13
N SER A 25 -15.77 -8.83 13.07
CA SER A 25 -17.03 -8.10 12.98
C SER A 25 -16.80 -6.66 12.48
N SER A 26 -17.89 -5.95 12.15
CA SER A 26 -17.81 -4.51 11.80
C SER A 26 -17.31 -3.68 12.98
N GLU A 27 -17.76 -3.99 14.21
CA GLU A 27 -17.32 -3.30 15.43
C GLU A 27 -15.81 -3.45 15.64
N GLU A 28 -15.27 -4.65 15.40
CA GLU A 28 -13.83 -4.91 15.52
C GLU A 28 -13.04 -4.14 14.47
N ARG A 29 -13.51 -4.12 13.21
CA ARG A 29 -12.89 -3.32 12.15
C ARG A 29 -12.91 -1.83 12.49
N ILE A 30 -14.05 -1.30 12.92
CA ILE A 30 -14.18 0.11 13.29
C ILE A 30 -13.21 0.46 14.43
N ARG A 31 -13.09 -0.39 15.45
CA ARG A 31 -12.13 -0.18 16.55
C ARG A 31 -10.69 -0.05 16.07
N TRP A 32 -10.27 -0.89 15.10
CA TRP A 32 -8.96 -0.80 14.50
C TRP A 32 -8.80 0.47 13.64
N LEU A 33 -9.81 0.81 12.85
CA LEU A 33 -9.80 2.01 12.02
C LEU A 33 -9.71 3.28 12.86
N GLU A 34 -10.44 3.36 13.96
CA GLU A 34 -10.35 4.46 14.93
C GLU A 34 -8.96 4.55 15.56
N LYS A 35 -8.36 3.40 15.87
CA LYS A 35 -7.00 3.35 16.38
C LYS A 35 -6.01 3.89 15.34
N PHE A 36 -6.15 3.54 14.07
CA PHE A 36 -5.31 4.07 12.99
C PHE A 36 -5.49 5.59 12.84
N GLN A 37 -6.75 6.06 12.85
CA GLN A 37 -7.04 7.50 12.77
C GLN A 37 -6.45 8.31 13.92
N LYS A 38 -6.45 7.77 15.14
CA LYS A 38 -5.78 8.40 16.29
C LYS A 38 -4.34 8.79 15.99
N TYR A 39 -3.69 8.03 15.13
CA TYR A 39 -2.31 8.28 14.67
C TYR A 39 -2.23 9.00 13.31
N GLY A 40 -3.33 9.56 12.83
CA GLY A 40 -3.36 10.35 11.60
C GLY A 40 -3.39 9.54 10.31
N ILE A 41 -3.53 8.21 10.40
CA ILE A 41 -3.67 7.34 9.22
C ILE A 41 -5.08 7.52 8.65
N ASN A 42 -5.15 7.77 7.34
CA ASN A 42 -6.42 7.94 6.63
C ASN A 42 -6.52 7.12 5.33
N VAL A 43 -5.50 6.33 5.02
CA VAL A 43 -5.49 5.38 3.89
C VAL A 43 -4.97 4.03 4.36
N LEU A 44 -5.69 2.95 4.02
CA LEU A 44 -5.18 1.59 4.13
C LEU A 44 -4.76 1.10 2.75
N ARG A 45 -3.50 0.70 2.59
CA ARG A 45 -3.01 0.01 1.42
C ARG A 45 -3.17 -1.49 1.62
N VAL A 46 -4.04 -2.13 0.83
CA VAL A 46 -4.42 -3.54 0.97
C VAL A 46 -4.26 -4.29 -0.33
N TRP A 47 -4.04 -5.61 -0.27
CA TRP A 47 -3.79 -6.43 -1.45
C TRP A 47 -5.01 -7.30 -1.78
N ALA A 48 -5.44 -7.24 -3.05
CA ALA A 48 -6.42 -8.17 -3.61
C ALA A 48 -5.81 -9.56 -3.90
N GLN A 49 -4.48 -9.65 -3.98
CA GLN A 49 -3.73 -10.88 -4.18
C GLN A 49 -2.61 -10.97 -3.16
N TRP A 50 -2.72 -11.90 -2.22
CA TRP A 50 -1.76 -12.08 -1.13
C TRP A 50 -1.39 -13.57 -0.93
N ASP A 51 -1.39 -14.36 -1.94
CA ASP A 51 -1.16 -15.79 -1.92
C ASP A 51 0.33 -16.15 -2.11
N SER A 52 1.22 -15.45 -1.41
CA SER A 52 2.65 -15.66 -1.50
C SER A 52 3.09 -16.98 -0.86
N ARG A 53 3.88 -17.77 -1.59
CA ARG A 53 4.51 -19.01 -1.10
C ARG A 53 5.81 -18.77 -0.36
N ARG A 54 6.26 -17.54 -0.26
CA ARG A 54 7.51 -17.17 0.43
C ARG A 54 7.41 -17.20 1.95
N GLY A 55 6.24 -17.53 2.51
CA GLY A 55 5.99 -17.47 3.94
C GLY A 55 5.96 -16.03 4.48
N TYR A 56 5.58 -15.09 3.65
CA TYR A 56 5.49 -13.67 3.93
C TYR A 56 4.18 -13.41 4.65
N ALA A 57 4.17 -13.24 5.96
CA ALA A 57 3.02 -13.18 6.84
C ALA A 57 2.20 -14.49 6.85
N ASP A 58 1.57 -14.83 5.74
CA ASP A 58 0.75 -16.02 5.59
C ASP A 58 1.08 -16.71 4.26
N THR A 59 1.09 -18.03 4.24
CA THR A 59 1.04 -18.82 3.02
C THR A 59 -0.40 -19.24 2.81
N CYS A 60 -1.10 -18.58 1.90
CA CYS A 60 -2.51 -18.80 1.66
C CYS A 60 -2.81 -18.78 0.16
N PRO A 61 -2.86 -19.95 -0.52
CA PRO A 61 -3.17 -20.01 -1.95
C PRO A 61 -4.55 -19.46 -2.31
N GLU A 62 -5.41 -19.31 -1.32
CA GLU A 62 -6.77 -18.77 -1.50
C GLU A 62 -6.89 -17.28 -1.16
N CYS A 63 -5.79 -16.65 -0.68
CA CYS A 63 -5.77 -15.23 -0.34
C CYS A 63 -5.67 -14.35 -1.60
N THR A 64 -6.67 -14.48 -2.46
CA THR A 64 -6.83 -13.67 -3.67
C THR A 64 -8.31 -13.44 -3.94
N VAL A 65 -8.65 -12.21 -4.31
CA VAL A 65 -10.04 -11.80 -4.61
C VAL A 65 -10.56 -12.42 -5.90
N TYR A 66 -9.69 -12.98 -6.72
CA TYR A 66 -10.04 -13.60 -8.00
C TYR A 66 -9.33 -14.94 -8.19
N PHE A 67 -9.92 -15.79 -9.01
CA PHE A 67 -9.30 -17.02 -9.50
C PHE A 67 -8.33 -16.71 -10.66
N THR A 68 -7.50 -17.67 -11.02
CA THR A 68 -6.55 -17.54 -12.14
C THR A 68 -7.25 -17.38 -13.49
N ASP A 69 -8.52 -17.75 -13.60
CA ASP A 69 -9.37 -17.52 -14.79
C ASP A 69 -10.05 -16.12 -14.81
N GLY A 70 -9.77 -15.29 -13.81
CA GLY A 70 -10.27 -13.92 -13.69
C GLY A 70 -11.68 -13.81 -13.08
N ARG A 71 -12.34 -14.90 -12.72
CA ARG A 71 -13.61 -14.84 -11.96
C ARG A 71 -13.36 -14.40 -10.53
N LEU A 72 -14.31 -13.68 -9.93
CA LEU A 72 -14.20 -13.19 -8.57
C LEU A 72 -14.52 -14.29 -7.53
N ARG A 73 -13.78 -14.29 -6.43
CA ARG A 73 -14.09 -15.05 -5.21
C ARG A 73 -15.04 -14.21 -4.35
N GLN A 74 -16.32 -14.42 -4.49
CA GLN A 74 -17.35 -13.59 -3.86
C GLN A 74 -17.18 -13.38 -2.35
N PRO A 75 -16.81 -14.38 -1.53
CA PRO A 75 -16.60 -14.16 -0.10
C PRO A 75 -15.55 -13.07 0.19
N HIS A 76 -14.46 -13.02 -0.58
CA HIS A 76 -13.41 -12.02 -0.41
C HIS A 76 -13.84 -10.65 -0.94
N VAL A 77 -14.61 -10.62 -2.02
CA VAL A 77 -15.22 -9.37 -2.54
C VAL A 77 -16.16 -8.77 -1.50
N GLU A 78 -17.01 -9.57 -0.88
CA GLU A 78 -17.92 -9.09 0.15
C GLU A 78 -17.18 -8.59 1.39
N THR A 79 -16.10 -9.27 1.81
CA THR A 79 -15.22 -8.78 2.88
C THR A 79 -14.60 -7.43 2.52
N LEU A 80 -14.08 -7.28 1.29
CA LEU A 80 -13.54 -6.01 0.82
C LEU A 80 -14.59 -4.90 0.84
N LYS A 81 -15.81 -5.16 0.37
CA LYS A 81 -16.92 -4.20 0.42
C LYS A 81 -17.25 -3.77 1.86
N GLN A 82 -17.25 -4.71 2.80
CA GLN A 82 -17.46 -4.39 4.22
C GLN A 82 -16.34 -3.51 4.78
N ILE A 83 -15.08 -3.79 4.41
CA ILE A 83 -13.94 -2.94 4.78
C ILE A 83 -14.14 -1.53 4.24
N LEU A 84 -14.54 -1.38 2.96
CA LEU A 84 -14.78 -0.08 2.34
C LEU A 84 -15.91 0.69 3.03
N VAL A 85 -17.00 0.02 3.40
CA VAL A 85 -18.11 0.62 4.14
C VAL A 85 -17.64 1.14 5.50
N ASP A 86 -16.93 0.30 6.26
CA ASP A 86 -16.49 0.66 7.62
C ASP A 86 -15.37 1.74 7.57
N ALA A 87 -14.45 1.66 6.62
CA ALA A 87 -13.46 2.72 6.36
C ALA A 87 -14.14 4.04 5.98
N GLY A 88 -15.18 4.00 5.13
CA GLY A 88 -15.96 5.17 4.75
C GLY A 88 -16.64 5.86 5.94
N LYS A 89 -17.21 5.09 6.90
CA LYS A 89 -17.75 5.63 8.14
C LYS A 89 -16.71 6.40 8.95
N GLN A 90 -15.47 5.94 8.89
CA GLN A 90 -14.32 6.56 9.52
C GLN A 90 -13.63 7.60 8.62
N LYS A 91 -14.22 8.02 7.51
CA LYS A 91 -13.62 8.97 6.55
C LYS A 91 -12.23 8.55 6.05
N MET A 92 -11.99 7.25 5.99
CA MET A 92 -10.76 6.66 5.48
C MET A 92 -10.96 6.16 4.05
N ALA A 93 -9.88 6.18 3.28
CA ALA A 93 -9.81 5.57 1.97
C ALA A 93 -9.03 4.24 2.02
N VAL A 94 -9.21 3.45 0.97
CA VAL A 94 -8.44 2.23 0.73
C VAL A 94 -7.70 2.37 -0.60
N GLU A 95 -6.42 2.06 -0.61
CA GLU A 95 -5.64 1.84 -1.82
C GLU A 95 -5.57 0.33 -2.06
N LEU A 96 -6.26 -0.14 -3.08
CA LEU A 96 -6.36 -1.55 -3.41
C LEU A 96 -5.31 -1.93 -4.45
N VAL A 97 -4.35 -2.76 -4.05
CA VAL A 97 -3.34 -3.36 -4.93
C VAL A 97 -3.94 -4.57 -5.61
N PHE A 98 -4.03 -4.56 -6.94
CA PHE A 98 -4.66 -5.65 -7.71
C PHE A 98 -3.76 -6.87 -7.80
N PHE A 99 -2.50 -6.69 -8.18
CA PHE A 99 -1.57 -7.78 -8.44
C PHE A 99 -0.28 -7.61 -7.64
N SER A 100 0.34 -8.72 -7.29
CA SER A 100 1.57 -8.74 -6.52
C SER A 100 2.69 -9.45 -7.30
N GLN A 101 3.88 -8.85 -7.29
CA GLN A 101 5.08 -9.45 -7.86
C GLN A 101 5.34 -10.84 -7.25
N GLU A 102 5.12 -10.99 -5.95
CA GLU A 102 5.36 -12.22 -5.22
C GLU A 102 4.51 -13.36 -5.78
N SER A 103 3.21 -13.14 -5.89
CA SER A 103 2.29 -14.14 -6.46
C SER A 103 2.62 -14.45 -7.92
N TRP A 104 3.02 -13.44 -8.69
CA TRP A 104 3.45 -13.62 -10.06
C TRP A 104 4.68 -14.51 -10.18
N HIS A 105 5.69 -14.32 -9.34
CA HIS A 105 6.89 -15.15 -9.32
C HIS A 105 6.62 -16.56 -8.79
N ASP A 106 5.68 -16.72 -7.90
CA ASP A 106 5.26 -18.02 -7.35
C ASP A 106 4.33 -18.81 -8.30
N ASN A 107 4.22 -18.37 -9.57
CA ASN A 107 3.40 -18.99 -10.63
C ASN A 107 1.88 -18.91 -10.42
N ILE A 108 1.41 -17.99 -9.59
CA ILE A 108 -0.02 -17.67 -9.46
C ILE A 108 -0.34 -16.53 -10.42
N ARG A 109 0.02 -16.75 -11.67
CA ARG A 109 -0.14 -15.75 -12.74
C ARG A 109 -1.56 -15.76 -13.27
N VAL A 110 -2.05 -14.57 -13.50
CA VAL A 110 -3.31 -14.36 -14.22
C VAL A 110 -2.96 -13.91 -15.64
N GLY A 111 -3.43 -14.65 -16.64
CA GLY A 111 -3.12 -14.37 -18.04
C GLY A 111 -3.65 -13.00 -18.50
N PRO A 112 -3.33 -12.59 -19.73
CA PRO A 112 -3.75 -11.28 -20.26
C PRO A 112 -5.26 -11.04 -20.26
N GLU A 113 -6.02 -12.00 -20.77
CA GLU A 113 -7.49 -11.92 -20.83
C GLU A 113 -8.13 -12.07 -19.46
N GLU A 114 -7.58 -12.99 -18.66
CA GLU A 114 -8.04 -13.26 -17.30
C GLU A 114 -7.80 -12.07 -16.38
N SER A 115 -6.66 -11.40 -16.50
CA SER A 115 -6.38 -10.19 -15.73
C SER A 115 -7.31 -9.03 -16.13
N ALA A 116 -7.58 -8.85 -17.42
CA ALA A 116 -8.55 -7.86 -17.89
C ALA A 116 -9.98 -8.18 -17.40
N ARG A 117 -10.34 -9.46 -17.36
CA ARG A 117 -11.62 -9.93 -16.81
C ARG A 117 -11.72 -9.63 -15.31
N ALA A 118 -10.70 -9.99 -14.54
CA ALA A 118 -10.62 -9.74 -13.10
C ALA A 118 -10.73 -8.23 -12.78
N ILE A 119 -9.94 -7.40 -13.48
CA ILE A 119 -9.97 -5.94 -13.33
C ILE A 119 -11.36 -5.40 -13.64
N THR A 120 -11.94 -5.79 -14.77
CA THR A 120 -13.26 -5.30 -15.19
C THR A 120 -14.34 -5.69 -14.19
N ALA A 121 -14.34 -6.95 -13.75
CA ALA A 121 -15.34 -7.45 -12.81
C ALA A 121 -15.20 -6.75 -11.44
N LEU A 122 -13.99 -6.68 -10.88
CA LEU A 122 -13.76 -6.08 -9.58
C LEU A 122 -14.00 -4.56 -9.60
N SER A 123 -13.58 -3.86 -10.66
CA SER A 123 -13.86 -2.43 -10.81
C SER A 123 -15.36 -2.13 -10.84
N LYS A 124 -16.16 -2.97 -11.50
CA LYS A 124 -17.64 -2.84 -11.54
C LYS A 124 -18.25 -3.08 -10.16
N GLU A 125 -17.81 -4.09 -9.43
CA GLU A 125 -18.26 -4.37 -8.06
C GLU A 125 -17.95 -3.20 -7.11
N LEU A 126 -16.85 -2.49 -7.34
CA LEU A 126 -16.40 -1.39 -6.49
C LEU A 126 -16.87 0.00 -6.95
N LEU A 127 -17.62 0.11 -8.05
CA LEU A 127 -18.15 1.38 -8.56
C LEU A 127 -18.88 2.24 -7.51
N PRO A 128 -19.72 1.67 -6.65
CA PRO A 128 -20.44 2.45 -5.62
C PRO A 128 -19.54 3.05 -4.54
N TYR A 129 -18.35 2.50 -4.35
CA TYR A 129 -17.44 2.89 -3.27
C TYR A 129 -16.46 3.95 -3.76
N ARG A 130 -16.67 5.23 -3.37
CA ARG A 130 -15.82 6.35 -3.81
C ARG A 130 -14.56 6.53 -2.96
N ASN A 131 -14.45 5.83 -1.86
CA ASN A 131 -13.30 5.84 -0.95
C ASN A 131 -12.27 4.72 -1.26
N VAL A 132 -12.21 4.22 -2.50
CA VAL A 132 -11.17 3.29 -2.92
C VAL A 132 -10.40 3.86 -4.11
N MET A 133 -9.07 3.73 -4.07
CA MET A 133 -8.12 4.01 -5.15
C MET A 133 -7.53 2.69 -5.63
N PHE A 134 -7.08 2.61 -6.87
CA PHE A 134 -6.53 1.40 -7.45
C PHE A 134 -5.03 1.53 -7.68
N GLN A 135 -4.28 0.54 -7.22
CA GLN A 135 -2.89 0.32 -7.58
C GLN A 135 -2.82 -0.95 -8.44
N VAL A 136 -2.20 -0.86 -9.62
CA VAL A 136 -2.14 -1.98 -10.56
C VAL A 136 -1.28 -3.11 -9.98
N TRP A 137 0.01 -2.82 -9.74
CA TRP A 137 0.98 -3.77 -9.24
C TRP A 137 1.63 -3.32 -7.92
N ASN A 138 2.00 -4.31 -7.14
CA ASN A 138 3.05 -4.17 -6.15
C ASN A 138 4.36 -4.68 -6.78
N GLU A 139 5.36 -3.81 -6.90
CA GLU A 139 6.73 -4.09 -7.35
C GLU A 139 6.84 -4.74 -8.74
N PHE A 140 5.94 -4.41 -9.67
CA PHE A 140 5.98 -4.93 -11.02
C PHE A 140 5.39 -3.93 -12.03
N ASP A 141 5.61 -4.19 -13.34
CA ASP A 141 5.12 -3.29 -14.39
C ASP A 141 4.58 -4.02 -15.64
N GLU A 142 4.34 -5.32 -15.52
CA GLU A 142 3.81 -6.14 -16.60
C GLU A 142 2.46 -5.59 -17.10
N ARG A 143 2.41 -5.16 -18.36
CA ARG A 143 1.20 -4.68 -19.02
C ARG A 143 0.44 -3.57 -18.27
N THR A 144 1.14 -2.76 -17.51
CA THR A 144 0.52 -1.72 -16.66
C THR A 144 -0.39 -0.79 -17.45
N LEU A 145 0.02 -0.33 -18.64
CA LEU A 145 -0.81 0.57 -19.46
C LEU A 145 -2.13 -0.08 -19.92
N ASP A 146 -2.10 -1.36 -20.27
CA ASP A 146 -3.32 -2.12 -20.63
C ASP A 146 -4.26 -2.26 -19.43
N HIS A 147 -3.68 -2.53 -18.26
CA HIS A 147 -4.45 -2.62 -17.01
C HIS A 147 -5.08 -1.28 -16.63
N VAL A 148 -4.34 -0.17 -16.71
CA VAL A 148 -4.86 1.19 -16.48
C VAL A 148 -5.99 1.49 -17.46
N LYS A 149 -5.82 1.18 -18.75
CA LYS A 149 -6.88 1.34 -19.76
C LYS A 149 -8.13 0.56 -19.41
N THR A 150 -7.97 -0.69 -18.96
CA THR A 150 -9.09 -1.55 -18.56
C THR A 150 -9.81 -1.00 -17.32
N MET A 151 -9.07 -0.54 -16.31
CA MET A 151 -9.63 0.11 -15.10
C MET A 151 -10.44 1.36 -15.48
N ARG A 152 -9.90 2.22 -16.31
CA ARG A 152 -10.58 3.44 -16.76
C ARG A 152 -11.80 3.18 -17.62
N ALA A 153 -11.79 2.12 -18.42
CA ALA A 153 -12.98 1.70 -19.18
C ALA A 153 -14.12 1.23 -18.26
N ALA A 154 -13.79 0.62 -17.12
CA ALA A 154 -14.76 0.15 -16.14
C ALA A 154 -15.21 1.26 -15.17
N ASP A 155 -14.29 2.14 -14.73
CA ASP A 155 -14.55 3.29 -13.84
C ASP A 155 -13.66 4.49 -14.23
N PRO A 156 -14.14 5.37 -15.10
CA PRO A 156 -13.35 6.51 -15.62
C PRO A 156 -12.95 7.54 -14.55
N LYS A 157 -13.61 7.54 -13.40
CA LYS A 157 -13.36 8.50 -12.30
C LYS A 157 -12.49 7.94 -11.19
N ARG A 158 -12.07 6.68 -11.30
CA ARG A 158 -11.21 6.05 -10.29
C ARG A 158 -9.80 6.58 -10.36
N LEU A 159 -9.22 6.92 -9.22
CA LEU A 159 -7.79 7.23 -9.13
C LEU A 159 -6.99 5.93 -9.28
N VAL A 160 -5.99 5.95 -10.16
CA VAL A 160 -5.18 4.79 -10.50
C VAL A 160 -3.70 5.13 -10.38
N THR A 161 -2.95 4.24 -9.75
CA THR A 161 -1.49 4.28 -9.63
C THR A 161 -0.84 2.94 -9.94
N ASN A 162 0.48 2.89 -9.90
CA ASN A 162 1.30 1.68 -10.00
C ASN A 162 2.60 1.84 -9.22
N SER A 163 3.03 0.80 -8.52
CA SER A 163 4.39 0.71 -7.96
C SER A 163 5.26 -0.10 -8.93
N PRO A 164 6.13 0.55 -9.71
CA PRO A 164 6.97 -0.12 -10.69
C PRO A 164 8.17 -0.78 -10.02
N GLY A 165 8.42 -2.05 -10.32
CA GLY A 165 9.62 -2.77 -9.90
C GLY A 165 9.89 -2.75 -8.39
N GLY A 166 11.10 -3.19 -8.00
CA GLY A 166 11.52 -3.28 -6.60
C GLY A 166 11.98 -1.96 -6.00
N ALA A 167 12.36 -2.02 -4.73
CA ALA A 167 12.87 -0.87 -3.97
C ALA A 167 14.04 -0.14 -4.69
N GLY A 168 14.02 1.16 -4.68
CA GLY A 168 14.98 2.02 -5.38
C GLY A 168 14.68 2.22 -6.85
N VAL A 169 13.54 1.75 -7.33
CA VAL A 169 13.08 1.98 -8.69
C VAL A 169 12.11 3.17 -8.70
N VAL A 170 12.63 4.31 -9.12
CA VAL A 170 11.83 5.53 -9.34
C VAL A 170 11.57 5.79 -10.83
N TYR A 171 11.85 4.80 -11.64
CA TYR A 171 11.65 4.87 -13.08
C TYR A 171 10.31 4.26 -13.47
N TYR A 172 9.48 5.06 -14.11
CA TYR A 172 8.26 4.60 -14.76
C TYR A 172 8.56 4.36 -16.25
N ALA A 173 8.19 3.20 -16.77
CA ALA A 173 8.31 2.91 -18.20
C ALA A 173 7.56 3.97 -19.02
N ARG A 174 7.98 4.15 -20.28
CA ARG A 174 7.46 5.21 -21.15
C ARG A 174 5.92 5.21 -21.17
N GLY A 175 5.35 6.36 -20.87
CA GLY A 175 3.89 6.59 -20.84
C GLY A 175 3.19 6.14 -19.55
N GLN A 176 3.84 5.38 -18.66
CA GLN A 176 3.20 4.97 -17.41
C GLN A 176 2.98 6.16 -16.48
N GLY A 177 4.03 6.93 -16.19
CA GLY A 177 3.93 8.09 -15.29
C GLY A 177 2.90 9.11 -15.76
N GLU A 178 2.74 9.27 -17.06
CA GLU A 178 1.74 10.13 -17.68
C GLU A 178 0.31 9.59 -17.53
N ALA A 179 0.13 8.27 -17.60
CA ALA A 179 -1.18 7.61 -17.54
C ALA A 179 -1.76 7.51 -16.11
N LEU A 180 -0.92 7.56 -15.09
CA LEU A 180 -1.32 7.44 -13.68
C LEU A 180 -1.81 8.78 -13.12
N ASP A 181 -2.69 8.74 -12.12
CA ASP A 181 -3.21 9.96 -11.45
C ASP A 181 -2.25 10.47 -10.37
N TYR A 182 -1.55 9.58 -9.71
CA TYR A 182 -0.50 9.84 -8.73
C TYR A 182 0.55 8.73 -8.81
N LEU A 183 1.68 8.92 -8.18
CA LEU A 183 2.82 7.99 -8.28
C LEU A 183 3.13 7.38 -6.92
N THR A 184 3.38 6.08 -6.91
CA THR A 184 3.68 5.29 -5.70
C THR A 184 5.00 4.52 -5.85
N PRO A 185 6.15 5.22 -5.92
CA PRO A 185 7.44 4.57 -6.01
C PRO A 185 7.79 3.87 -4.69
N HIS A 186 8.59 2.82 -4.79
CA HIS A 186 9.32 2.27 -3.66
C HIS A 186 10.71 2.89 -3.64
N THR A 187 10.95 3.80 -2.72
CA THR A 187 12.21 4.52 -2.66
C THR A 187 13.38 3.62 -2.23
N THR A 188 14.59 4.08 -2.48
CA THR A 188 15.81 3.31 -2.19
C THR A 188 15.88 2.90 -0.72
N ARG A 189 16.02 1.60 -0.50
CA ARG A 189 16.22 0.95 0.80
C ARG A 189 17.64 0.37 0.85
N GLN A 190 18.64 1.24 0.72
CA GLN A 190 20.03 0.79 0.62
C GLN A 190 20.50 0.07 1.88
N ARG A 191 21.29 -0.96 1.67
CA ARG A 191 21.92 -1.73 2.75
C ARG A 191 22.97 -0.92 3.50
N THR A 192 23.60 0.02 2.82
CA THR A 192 24.56 0.96 3.37
C THR A 192 24.17 2.36 2.95
N GLY A 193 24.12 3.28 3.87
CA GLY A 193 23.81 4.66 3.57
C GLY A 193 22.54 5.18 4.20
N ARG A 194 22.34 6.47 4.00
CA ARG A 194 21.28 7.24 4.61
C ARG A 194 20.08 7.31 3.69
N HIS A 195 19.23 6.28 3.73
CA HIS A 195 18.02 6.24 2.91
C HIS A 195 17.14 7.51 3.07
N TRP A 196 17.14 8.12 4.26
CA TRP A 196 16.48 9.41 4.51
C TRP A 196 17.11 10.62 3.83
N GLU A 197 18.23 10.47 3.14
CA GLU A 197 18.84 11.48 2.29
C GLU A 197 18.58 11.19 0.80
N ILE A 198 18.42 9.94 0.42
CA ILE A 198 18.23 9.50 -0.96
C ILE A 198 16.75 9.54 -1.36
N ALA A 199 15.88 8.92 -0.56
CA ALA A 199 14.46 8.86 -0.86
C ALA A 199 13.81 10.24 -1.14
N PRO A 200 14.07 11.30 -0.35
CA PRO A 200 13.54 12.62 -0.68
C PRO A 200 13.99 13.16 -2.04
N LYS A 201 15.20 12.85 -2.49
CA LYS A 201 15.69 13.27 -3.82
C LYS A 201 15.00 12.52 -4.95
N GLU A 202 14.75 11.22 -4.76
CA GLU A 202 13.99 10.39 -5.68
C GLU A 202 12.55 10.92 -5.83
N LEU A 203 11.91 11.29 -4.73
CA LEU A 203 10.55 11.85 -4.75
C LEU A 203 10.53 13.25 -5.39
N SER A 204 11.51 14.12 -5.09
CA SER A 204 11.66 15.43 -5.73
C SER A 204 11.74 15.30 -7.25
N TYR A 205 12.55 14.38 -7.74
CA TYR A 205 12.66 14.10 -9.17
C TYR A 205 11.29 13.75 -9.80
N LEU A 206 10.50 12.91 -9.12
CA LEU A 206 9.19 12.52 -9.64
C LEU A 206 8.18 13.68 -9.61
N LEU A 207 8.16 14.45 -8.52
CA LEU A 207 7.32 15.65 -8.40
C LEU A 207 7.62 16.64 -9.52
N GLU A 208 8.90 16.93 -9.77
CA GLU A 208 9.34 17.85 -10.81
C GLU A 208 9.03 17.34 -12.21
N ARG A 209 9.27 16.05 -12.44
CA ARG A 209 9.10 15.44 -13.77
C ARG A 209 7.63 15.34 -14.19
N TYR A 210 6.75 14.95 -13.29
CA TYR A 210 5.36 14.61 -13.63
C TYR A 210 4.33 15.63 -13.16
N GLY A 211 4.67 16.49 -12.20
CA GLY A 211 3.73 17.46 -11.63
C GLY A 211 2.52 16.82 -10.96
N LYS A 212 2.67 15.61 -10.44
CA LYS A 212 1.59 14.81 -9.84
C LYS A 212 1.88 14.54 -8.36
N PRO A 213 0.86 14.22 -7.55
CA PRO A 213 1.08 13.74 -6.19
C PRO A 213 1.99 12.49 -6.20
N VAL A 214 2.91 12.43 -5.25
CA VAL A 214 3.83 11.31 -5.07
C VAL A 214 3.71 10.79 -3.64
N VAL A 215 3.58 9.49 -3.48
CA VAL A 215 3.52 8.80 -2.19
C VAL A 215 4.74 7.89 -2.08
N ASP A 216 5.57 8.07 -1.07
CA ASP A 216 6.61 7.09 -0.71
C ASP A 216 5.90 5.85 -0.13
N ASP A 217 5.65 4.90 -1.02
CA ASP A 217 4.68 3.83 -0.78
C ASP A 217 5.27 2.68 0.06
N GLU A 218 6.57 2.47 -0.09
CA GLU A 218 7.35 1.55 0.76
C GLU A 218 8.69 2.17 1.14
N PRO A 219 8.70 3.10 2.11
CA PRO A 219 9.94 3.70 2.59
C PRO A 219 10.85 2.66 3.24
N ALA A 220 12.11 3.02 3.40
CA ALA A 220 13.05 2.19 4.15
C ALA A 220 12.56 1.94 5.57
N ARG A 221 12.76 0.75 6.06
CA ARG A 221 12.26 0.23 7.32
C ARG A 221 13.32 -0.53 8.10
N ASN A 222 13.11 -0.69 9.40
CA ASN A 222 13.93 -1.60 10.20
C ASN A 222 13.55 -3.04 9.83
N GLY A 223 14.45 -3.76 9.20
CA GLY A 223 14.13 -5.09 8.75
C GLY A 223 15.35 -5.92 8.43
N THR A 224 15.10 -7.11 7.91
CA THR A 224 16.17 -7.98 7.46
C THR A 224 16.61 -7.57 6.04
N PRO A 225 17.89 -7.66 5.72
CA PRO A 225 18.38 -7.41 4.36
C PRO A 225 17.73 -8.29 3.31
N ASN A 226 17.22 -9.45 3.69
CA ASN A 226 16.59 -10.43 2.80
C ASN A 226 15.30 -9.90 2.15
N PHE A 227 14.63 -8.95 2.79
CA PHE A 227 13.35 -8.38 2.33
C PHE A 227 13.44 -6.87 2.08
N GLY A 228 14.60 -6.40 1.65
CA GLY A 228 14.80 -5.00 1.27
C GLY A 228 14.99 -4.05 2.44
N GLY A 229 15.09 -4.55 3.67
CA GLY A 229 15.50 -3.74 4.81
C GLY A 229 16.99 -3.40 4.72
N PRO A 230 17.45 -2.31 5.38
CA PRO A 230 18.86 -2.00 5.47
C PRO A 230 19.62 -3.08 6.23
N ALA A 231 20.91 -3.26 5.90
CA ALA A 231 21.79 -4.21 6.62
C ALA A 231 22.04 -3.74 8.06
N GLU A 232 22.02 -2.44 8.27
CA GLU A 232 22.24 -1.83 9.57
C GLU A 232 20.90 -1.59 10.28
N LYS A 233 20.94 -1.63 11.61
CA LYS A 233 19.79 -1.34 12.44
C LYS A 233 19.33 0.09 12.18
N THR A 234 18.04 0.28 11.88
CA THR A 234 17.40 1.61 11.84
C THR A 234 16.73 1.91 13.18
N TYR A 235 16.71 3.19 13.52
CA TYR A 235 16.05 3.71 14.70
C TYR A 235 14.74 4.41 14.31
N PRO A 236 13.80 4.59 15.24
CA PRO A 236 12.60 5.39 14.95
C PRO A 236 12.92 6.77 14.38
N SER A 237 13.99 7.41 14.87
CA SER A 237 14.48 8.71 14.38
C SER A 237 14.80 8.70 12.88
N ASP A 238 15.33 7.61 12.35
CA ASP A 238 15.71 7.51 10.94
C ASP A 238 14.46 7.54 10.04
N GLN A 239 13.43 6.82 10.44
CA GLN A 239 12.13 6.87 9.76
C GLN A 239 11.46 8.24 9.93
N MET A 240 11.49 8.83 11.11
CA MET A 240 10.92 10.16 11.35
C MET A 240 11.61 11.22 10.49
N ILE A 241 12.94 11.17 10.35
CA ILE A 241 13.70 12.09 9.49
C ILE A 241 13.27 11.91 8.03
N GLN A 242 13.14 10.69 7.55
CA GLN A 242 12.66 10.45 6.17
C GLN A 242 11.24 11.00 5.99
N ILE A 243 10.32 10.64 6.86
CA ILE A 243 8.93 11.11 6.83
C ILE A 243 8.86 12.65 6.84
N TYR A 244 9.60 13.29 7.74
CA TYR A 244 9.68 14.75 7.81
C TYR A 244 10.14 15.37 6.48
N LYS A 245 11.24 14.85 5.91
CA LYS A 245 11.76 15.36 4.65
C LYS A 245 10.79 15.16 3.48
N VAL A 246 10.10 14.02 3.44
CA VAL A 246 9.06 13.73 2.44
C VAL A 246 7.92 14.75 2.55
N TRP A 247 7.41 15.01 3.75
CA TRP A 247 6.37 16.03 3.94
C TRP A 247 6.81 17.43 3.53
N ARG A 248 8.08 17.80 3.82
CA ARG A 248 8.64 19.12 3.42
C ARG A 248 8.75 19.31 1.91
N LEU A 249 8.75 18.24 1.14
CA LEU A 249 8.68 18.27 -0.33
C LEU A 249 7.25 18.40 -0.86
N GLY A 250 6.23 18.29 -0.01
CA GLY A 250 4.84 18.19 -0.44
C GLY A 250 4.45 16.79 -0.94
N ALA A 251 5.29 15.79 -0.69
CA ALA A 251 4.98 14.39 -0.96
C ALA A 251 4.29 13.72 0.24
N TYR A 252 3.83 12.50 0.05
CA TYR A 252 3.08 11.72 1.02
C TYR A 252 3.80 10.42 1.37
N ILE A 253 3.31 9.72 2.38
CA ILE A 253 3.88 8.44 2.82
C ILE A 253 2.80 7.38 3.03
N THR A 254 3.17 6.13 2.80
CA THR A 254 2.54 4.96 3.39
C THR A 254 3.50 4.38 4.44
N TYR A 255 3.06 4.30 5.70
CA TYR A 255 3.85 3.57 6.68
C TYR A 255 3.86 2.09 6.32
N HIS A 256 5.01 1.62 5.94
CA HIS A 256 5.22 0.26 5.51
C HIS A 256 6.34 -0.36 6.34
N HIS A 257 6.05 -1.43 7.04
CA HIS A 257 7.02 -2.10 7.88
C HIS A 257 6.72 -3.59 7.93
N ASP A 258 7.51 -4.38 7.26
CA ASP A 258 7.31 -5.84 7.16
C ASP A 258 7.13 -6.48 8.53
N MET A 259 7.89 -6.00 9.49
CA MET A 259 7.90 -6.52 10.85
C MET A 259 6.53 -6.50 11.53
N ILE A 260 5.68 -5.57 11.14
CA ILE A 260 4.34 -5.44 11.72
C ILE A 260 3.41 -6.58 11.27
N GLN A 261 3.74 -7.24 10.15
CA GLN A 261 2.85 -8.24 9.57
C GLN A 261 3.54 -9.55 9.18
N THR A 262 4.84 -9.55 8.92
CA THR A 262 5.52 -10.72 8.34
C THR A 262 6.27 -11.57 9.34
N GLY A 263 6.48 -11.10 10.57
CA GLY A 263 7.28 -11.82 11.56
C GLY A 263 8.79 -11.75 11.36
N TYR A 264 9.27 -11.03 10.36
CA TYR A 264 10.70 -10.91 10.12
C TYR A 264 11.31 -9.73 10.87
N GLY A 265 12.40 -9.99 11.59
CA GLY A 265 13.19 -8.97 12.28
C GLY A 265 12.65 -8.55 13.64
N THR A 266 13.02 -7.38 14.07
CA THR A 266 12.62 -6.78 15.34
C THR A 266 12.06 -5.39 15.10
N PRO A 267 10.93 -5.03 15.73
CA PRO A 267 10.16 -5.80 16.71
C PRO A 267 9.36 -6.94 16.10
N ALA A 268 8.95 -7.90 16.93
CA ALA A 268 8.10 -9.01 16.52
C ALA A 268 6.73 -8.55 16.01
N VAL A 269 6.05 -9.42 15.27
CA VAL A 269 4.71 -9.15 14.72
C VAL A 269 3.65 -9.22 15.81
N PRO A 270 2.63 -8.36 15.79
CA PRO A 270 1.46 -8.51 16.64
C PRO A 270 0.80 -9.89 16.47
N PRO A 271 0.38 -10.56 17.55
CA PRO A 271 -0.25 -11.89 17.46
C PRO A 271 -1.52 -11.93 16.60
N SER A 272 -2.21 -10.79 16.47
CA SER A 272 -3.40 -10.65 15.63
C SER A 272 -3.09 -10.59 14.12
N GLY A 273 -1.84 -10.32 13.74
CA GLY A 273 -1.46 -9.99 12.37
C GLY A 273 -2.05 -8.67 11.85
N VAL A 274 -2.76 -7.91 12.69
CA VAL A 274 -3.21 -6.54 12.38
C VAL A 274 -2.05 -5.59 12.69
N PRO A 275 -1.68 -4.65 11.80
CA PRO A 275 -0.60 -3.70 12.06
C PRO A 275 -0.97 -2.76 13.20
N ASP A 276 -0.45 -3.05 14.41
CA ASP A 276 -0.77 -2.30 15.62
C ASP A 276 0.23 -1.16 15.86
N PRO A 277 -0.18 0.12 15.77
CA PRO A 277 0.68 1.27 16.04
C PRO A 277 1.31 1.25 17.45
N GLU A 278 0.70 0.57 18.40
CA GLU A 278 1.12 0.55 19.80
C GLU A 278 1.85 -0.73 20.20
N PHE A 279 2.02 -1.67 19.27
CA PHE A 279 2.56 -3.00 19.56
C PHE A 279 3.98 -2.94 20.13
N SER A 280 4.81 -2.02 19.69
CA SER A 280 6.18 -1.88 20.22
C SER A 280 6.56 -0.41 20.44
N PRO A 281 7.55 -0.13 21.30
CA PRO A 281 8.06 1.23 21.49
C PRO A 281 8.56 1.88 20.18
N TYR A 282 9.14 1.07 19.25
CA TYR A 282 9.61 1.54 17.96
C TYR A 282 8.44 2.08 17.13
N HIS A 283 7.39 1.26 16.93
CA HIS A 283 6.23 1.65 16.13
C HIS A 283 5.49 2.82 16.77
N ARG A 284 5.25 2.76 18.08
CA ARG A 284 4.58 3.84 18.81
C ARG A 284 5.25 5.18 18.58
N ALA A 285 6.58 5.25 18.71
CA ALA A 285 7.31 6.49 18.52
C ALA A 285 7.14 7.06 17.10
N VAL A 286 7.16 6.22 16.06
CA VAL A 286 6.97 6.67 14.69
C VAL A 286 5.51 7.11 14.45
N PHE A 287 4.54 6.36 14.94
CA PHE A 287 3.12 6.72 14.78
C PHE A 287 2.73 7.97 15.57
N GLU A 288 3.27 8.18 16.76
CA GLU A 288 3.12 9.44 17.50
C GLU A 288 3.67 10.63 16.71
N PHE A 289 4.79 10.44 16.01
CA PHE A 289 5.33 11.46 15.10
C PHE A 289 4.39 11.69 13.90
N ILE A 290 3.88 10.63 13.30
CA ILE A 290 2.92 10.73 12.16
C ILE A 290 1.67 11.52 12.58
N ALA A 291 1.17 11.33 13.79
CA ALA A 291 0.02 12.05 14.32
C ALA A 291 0.26 13.58 14.44
N LEU A 292 1.51 14.02 14.43
CA LEU A 292 1.89 15.44 14.47
C LEU A 292 2.08 16.06 13.09
N ARG A 293 1.67 15.38 12.02
CA ARG A 293 1.90 15.81 10.64
C ARG A 293 1.60 17.29 10.39
N ASP A 294 0.44 17.77 10.83
CA ASP A 294 0.01 19.16 10.56
C ASP A 294 0.95 20.23 11.16
N ARG A 295 1.80 19.84 12.13
CA ARG A 295 2.82 20.71 12.70
C ARG A 295 4.08 20.79 11.85
N TYR A 296 4.33 19.78 11.00
CA TYR A 296 5.62 19.61 10.32
C TYR A 296 5.52 19.62 8.79
N SER A 297 4.33 19.51 8.22
CA SER A 297 4.12 19.46 6.77
C SER A 297 3.87 20.83 6.11
N ARG A 298 3.94 21.92 6.90
CA ARG A 298 3.75 23.30 6.40
C ARG A 298 5.07 23.94 5.99
#